data_996ebc7c6fa39a312d9faa19a78048f5
#
_entry.id   996ebc7c6fa39a312d9faa19a78048f5
#
_cell.length_a   1.000
_cell.length_b   1.000
_cell.length_c   1.000
_cell.angle_alpha   90.00
_cell.angle_beta   90.00
_cell.angle_gamma   90.00
#
_symmetry.space_group_name_H-M   'P 1'
#
loop_
_entity.id
_entity.type
_entity.pdbx_description
1 polymer ?
#
loop_
_entity_poly.entity_id
_entity_poly.type
_entity_poly.pdbx_seq_one_letter_code
_entity_poly.pdbx_strand_id
1 'polypeptide(L)'
;MRGKSRDMALCGVLCALSAAIMAMGTLLPAATYCCPLLASMTIVPVLILCGEKTSWAFFAASAILSLLLAPDKEAAAIFLAVGYYPIVKPKFEKKRPAACWAGKFLLFNASILAAYALLLFVFKLDALLEEFSAMSAILLAGLLLGGNLIFWLDDKLLERVTPRFAALCARWDKKH
;
A
#
# COMPACT_ATOMS: atom_id res chain seq x y z
N MET A 1 -4.44 27.23 -11.91
CA MET A 1 -3.15 26.48 -11.83
C MET A 1 -2.78 26.37 -10.36
N ARG A 2 -2.77 25.17 -9.82
CA ARG A 2 -2.33 24.93 -8.43
C ARG A 2 -0.86 25.32 -8.29
N GLY A 3 -0.51 26.04 -7.24
CA GLY A 3 0.88 26.40 -7.01
C GLY A 3 1.69 25.16 -6.64
N LYS A 4 2.80 24.89 -7.33
CA LYS A 4 3.72 23.78 -7.04
C LYS A 4 4.08 23.66 -5.55
N SER A 5 4.15 24.79 -4.85
CA SER A 5 4.45 24.85 -3.41
C SER A 5 3.35 24.20 -2.56
N ARG A 6 2.07 24.39 -2.93
CA ARG A 6 0.93 23.79 -2.21
C ARG A 6 0.85 22.26 -2.41
N ASP A 7 1.16 21.80 -3.61
CA ASP A 7 1.20 20.36 -3.91
C ASP A 7 2.36 19.68 -3.17
N MET A 8 3.51 20.33 -3.06
CA MET A 8 4.64 19.83 -2.26
C MET A 8 4.30 19.77 -0.76
N ALA A 9 3.67 20.81 -0.23
CA ALA A 9 3.23 20.83 1.18
C ALA A 9 2.22 19.71 1.47
N LEU A 10 1.25 19.50 0.59
CA LEU A 10 0.28 18.40 0.70
C LEU A 10 0.98 17.03 0.70
N CYS A 11 1.89 16.80 -0.24
CA CYS A 11 2.66 15.56 -0.31
C CYS A 11 3.48 15.36 0.96
N GLY A 12 4.11 16.41 1.51
CA GLY A 12 4.87 16.32 2.75
C GLY A 12 4.02 15.90 3.95
N VAL A 13 2.85 16.54 4.12
CA VAL A 13 1.91 16.21 5.21
C VAL A 13 1.38 14.77 5.08
N LEU A 14 0.99 14.36 3.89
CA LEU A 14 0.48 13.00 3.64
C LEU A 14 1.58 11.94 3.79
N CYS A 15 2.83 12.26 3.42
CA CYS A 15 3.97 11.39 3.63
C CYS A 15 4.27 11.20 5.12
N ALA A 16 4.24 12.28 5.90
CA ALA A 16 4.36 12.21 7.35
C ALA A 16 3.22 11.40 8.00
N LEU A 17 2.00 11.57 7.51
CA LEU A 17 0.84 10.79 7.97
C LEU A 17 1.02 9.29 7.64
N SER A 18 1.47 8.95 6.43
CA SER A 18 1.77 7.58 6.04
C SER A 18 2.82 6.95 6.95
N ALA A 19 3.92 7.68 7.22
CA ALA A 19 4.98 7.22 8.12
C ALA A 19 4.48 7.05 9.57
N ALA A 20 3.63 7.95 10.07
CA ALA A 20 3.02 7.84 11.39
C ALA A 20 2.12 6.61 11.51
N ILE A 21 1.29 6.33 10.49
CA ILE A 21 0.45 5.12 10.43
C ILE A 21 1.35 3.87 10.47
N MET A 22 2.42 3.84 9.69
CA MET A 22 3.36 2.71 9.66
C MET A 22 4.08 2.52 11.01
N ALA A 23 4.44 3.61 11.70
CA ALA A 23 5.05 3.54 13.03
C ALA A 23 4.11 2.96 14.09
N MET A 24 2.80 3.10 13.92
CA MET A 24 1.79 2.50 14.82
C MET A 24 1.64 0.98 14.63
N GLY A 25 2.21 0.40 13.58
CA GLY A 25 2.10 -1.03 13.24
C GLY A 25 2.58 -1.98 14.34
N THR A 26 3.46 -1.54 15.23
CA THR A 26 3.98 -2.35 16.34
C THR A 26 3.07 -2.45 17.56
N LEU A 27 2.01 -1.66 17.63
CA LEU A 27 1.15 -1.61 18.82
C LEU A 27 0.22 -2.82 18.94
N LEU A 28 -0.12 -3.46 17.83
CA LEU A 28 -1.05 -4.59 17.78
C LEU A 28 -0.60 -5.59 16.71
N PRO A 29 -0.68 -6.92 16.95
CA PRO A 29 -0.28 -7.93 15.96
C PRO A 29 -1.03 -7.81 14.61
N ALA A 30 -2.30 -7.41 14.63
CA ALA A 30 -3.08 -7.18 13.41
C ALA A 30 -2.67 -5.90 12.66
N ALA A 31 -1.97 -4.98 13.32
CA ALA A 31 -1.58 -3.70 12.74
C ALA A 31 -0.49 -3.87 11.66
N THR A 32 0.35 -4.91 11.74
CA THR A 32 1.35 -5.28 10.73
C THR A 32 0.73 -5.37 9.32
N TYR A 33 -0.50 -5.88 9.22
CA TYR A 33 -1.21 -6.01 7.93
C TYR A 33 -2.13 -4.83 7.64
N CYS A 34 -2.77 -4.26 8.66
CA CYS A 34 -3.73 -3.16 8.47
C CYS A 34 -3.04 -1.81 8.21
N CYS A 35 -1.93 -1.51 8.88
CA CYS A 35 -1.23 -0.24 8.72
C CYS A 35 -0.71 0.01 7.30
N PRO A 36 -0.10 -0.96 6.58
CA PRO A 36 0.30 -0.77 5.19
C PRO A 36 -0.87 -0.44 4.26
N LEU A 37 -2.04 -1.06 4.47
CA LEU A 37 -3.25 -0.80 3.69
C LEU A 37 -3.79 0.61 3.96
N LEU A 38 -3.85 1.02 5.22
CA LEU A 38 -4.26 2.38 5.59
C LEU A 38 -3.27 3.43 5.07
N ALA A 39 -1.98 3.16 5.16
CA ALA A 39 -0.94 4.02 4.62
C ALA A 39 -1.05 4.15 3.09
N SER A 40 -1.42 3.09 2.36
CA SER A 40 -1.66 3.14 0.91
C SER A 40 -2.79 4.09 0.52
N MET A 41 -3.81 4.27 1.37
CA MET A 41 -4.91 5.21 1.15
C MET A 41 -4.45 6.66 1.07
N THR A 42 -3.32 7.02 1.68
CA THR A 42 -2.75 8.39 1.60
C THR A 42 -2.28 8.73 0.18
N ILE A 43 -2.07 7.74 -0.69
CA ILE A 43 -1.69 7.93 -2.09
C ILE A 43 -2.87 8.42 -2.92
N VAL A 44 -4.11 8.05 -2.57
CA VAL A 44 -5.31 8.39 -3.34
C VAL A 44 -5.48 9.91 -3.52
N PRO A 45 -5.47 10.76 -2.47
CA PRO A 45 -5.55 12.19 -2.65
C PRO A 45 -4.38 12.79 -3.46
N VAL A 46 -3.17 12.24 -3.33
CA VAL A 46 -2.02 12.66 -4.14
C VAL A 46 -2.27 12.35 -5.63
N LEU A 47 -2.80 11.15 -5.92
CA LEU A 47 -3.11 10.73 -7.28
C LEU A 47 -4.16 11.64 -7.93
N ILE A 48 -5.21 12.00 -7.18
CA ILE A 48 -6.29 12.85 -7.67
C ILE A 48 -5.82 14.29 -7.90
N LEU A 49 -5.01 14.82 -6.99
CA LEU A 49 -4.66 16.24 -6.97
C LEU A 49 -3.37 16.56 -7.72
N CYS A 50 -2.37 15.70 -7.65
CA CYS A 50 -1.02 15.95 -8.18
C CYS A 50 -0.67 15.05 -9.39
N GLY A 51 -1.50 14.03 -9.68
CA GLY A 51 -1.35 13.14 -10.83
C GLY A 51 -0.38 11.98 -10.63
N GLU A 52 -0.31 11.10 -11.64
CA GLU A 52 0.38 9.81 -11.56
C GLU A 52 1.89 9.93 -11.26
N LYS A 53 2.59 10.86 -11.92
CA LYS A 53 4.05 11.00 -11.76
C LYS A 53 4.42 11.39 -10.32
N THR A 54 3.69 12.33 -9.74
CA THR A 54 3.90 12.77 -8.36
C THR A 54 3.54 11.66 -7.37
N SER A 55 2.52 10.85 -7.66
CA SER A 55 2.13 9.71 -6.83
C SER A 55 3.19 8.63 -6.78
N TRP A 56 3.89 8.35 -7.88
CA TRP A 56 5.04 7.44 -7.87
C TRP A 56 6.19 7.96 -7.04
N ALA A 57 6.52 9.26 -7.15
CA ALA A 57 7.55 9.89 -6.31
C ALA A 57 7.14 9.86 -4.82
N PHE A 58 5.88 10.14 -4.53
CA PHE A 58 5.31 10.06 -3.18
C PHE A 58 5.40 8.64 -2.62
N PHE A 59 5.00 7.62 -3.39
CA PHE A 59 5.11 6.22 -2.99
C PHE A 59 6.56 5.85 -2.67
N ALA A 60 7.51 6.20 -3.55
CA ALA A 60 8.93 5.91 -3.33
C ALA A 60 9.45 6.57 -2.04
N ALA A 61 9.11 7.85 -1.81
CA ALA A 61 9.49 8.57 -0.61
C ALA A 61 8.89 7.94 0.65
N SER A 62 7.59 7.61 0.63
CA SER A 62 6.88 6.97 1.75
C SER A 62 7.42 5.57 2.03
N ALA A 63 7.77 4.81 0.99
CA ALA A 63 8.34 3.47 1.12
C ALA A 63 9.73 3.50 1.77
N ILE A 64 10.60 4.40 1.31
CA ILE A 64 11.93 4.60 1.92
C ILE A 64 11.78 5.02 3.38
N LEU A 65 10.90 5.98 3.65
CA LEU A 65 10.66 6.47 4.99
C LEU A 65 10.11 5.37 5.92
N SER A 66 9.20 4.53 5.41
CA SER A 66 8.67 3.37 6.14
C SER A 66 9.76 2.34 6.44
N LEU A 67 10.63 2.04 5.49
CA LEU A 67 11.77 1.12 5.70
C LEU A 67 12.75 1.63 6.75
N LEU A 68 12.94 2.95 6.85
CA LEU A 68 13.86 3.56 7.81
C LEU A 68 13.24 3.70 9.19
N LEU A 69 11.99 4.18 9.27
CA LEU A 69 11.33 4.59 10.51
C LEU A 69 10.43 3.50 11.12
N ALA A 70 9.84 2.61 10.30
CA ALA A 70 8.97 1.58 10.85
C ALA A 70 9.78 0.56 11.66
N PRO A 71 9.40 0.34 12.94
CA PRO A 71 10.06 -0.67 13.77
C PRO A 71 9.82 -2.08 13.22
N ASP A 72 8.63 -2.30 12.63
CA ASP A 72 8.25 -3.56 11.98
C ASP A 72 8.67 -3.55 10.50
N LYS A 73 9.70 -4.33 10.18
CA LYS A 73 10.21 -4.47 8.80
C LYS A 73 9.30 -5.29 7.91
N GLU A 74 8.50 -6.18 8.49
CA GLU A 74 7.50 -6.94 7.75
C GLU A 74 6.39 -6.00 7.25
N ALA A 75 5.84 -5.14 8.11
CA ALA A 75 4.86 -4.13 7.71
C ALA A 75 5.41 -3.19 6.62
N ALA A 76 6.68 -2.78 6.71
CA ALA A 76 7.31 -1.95 5.69
C ALA A 76 7.45 -2.68 4.34
N ALA A 77 7.77 -3.97 4.33
CA ALA A 77 7.84 -4.78 3.13
C ALA A 77 6.45 -5.02 2.52
N ILE A 78 5.42 -5.23 3.34
CA ILE A 78 4.03 -5.32 2.88
C ILE A 78 3.60 -3.99 2.26
N PHE A 79 3.97 -2.85 2.84
CA PHE A 79 3.69 -1.54 2.24
C PHE A 79 4.36 -1.38 0.87
N LEU A 80 5.61 -1.85 0.70
CA LEU A 80 6.27 -1.90 -0.61
C LEU A 80 5.48 -2.75 -1.62
N ALA A 81 4.93 -3.88 -1.20
CA ALA A 81 4.17 -4.79 -2.05
C ALA A 81 2.79 -4.26 -2.46
N VAL A 82 2.10 -3.54 -1.57
CA VAL A 82 0.70 -3.16 -1.76
C VAL A 82 0.53 -1.65 -1.96
N GLY A 83 1.42 -0.82 -1.41
CA GLY A 83 1.27 0.63 -1.37
C GLY A 83 1.13 1.29 -2.75
N TYR A 84 1.77 0.77 -3.79
CA TYR A 84 1.64 1.31 -5.15
C TYR A 84 0.31 0.95 -5.85
N TYR A 85 -0.47 0.02 -5.28
CA TYR A 85 -1.68 -0.51 -5.90
C TYR A 85 -2.71 0.57 -6.28
N PRO A 86 -3.00 1.62 -5.47
CA PRO A 86 -3.91 2.69 -5.86
C PRO A 86 -3.51 3.41 -7.17
N ILE A 87 -2.20 3.48 -7.49
CA ILE A 87 -1.69 4.13 -8.71
C ILE A 87 -1.95 3.24 -9.94
N VAL A 88 -1.82 1.92 -9.78
CA VAL A 88 -1.92 0.96 -10.88
C VAL A 88 -3.35 0.50 -11.13
N LYS A 89 -4.20 0.50 -10.11
CA LYS A 89 -5.60 0.08 -10.17
C LYS A 89 -6.37 0.66 -11.34
N PRO A 90 -6.35 1.97 -11.66
CA PRO A 90 -7.09 2.54 -12.77
C PRO A 90 -6.69 1.98 -14.14
N LYS A 91 -5.47 1.44 -14.26
CA LYS A 91 -4.98 0.82 -15.51
C LYS A 91 -5.58 -0.57 -15.72
N PHE A 92 -5.80 -1.31 -14.62
CA PHE A 92 -6.45 -2.63 -14.68
C PHE A 92 -7.94 -2.52 -14.98
N GLU A 93 -8.62 -1.51 -14.43
CA GLU A 93 -10.06 -1.31 -14.62
C GLU A 93 -10.46 -0.95 -16.06
N LYS A 94 -9.49 -0.57 -16.90
CA LYS A 94 -9.69 -0.37 -18.36
C LYS A 94 -9.74 -1.67 -19.16
N LYS A 95 -9.41 -2.83 -18.55
CA LYS A 95 -9.37 -4.13 -19.20
C LYS A 95 -10.69 -4.89 -19.02
N ARG A 96 -10.85 -6.01 -19.76
CA ARG A 96 -12.00 -6.91 -19.59
C ARG A 96 -12.08 -7.42 -18.13
N PRO A 97 -13.28 -7.59 -17.55
CA PRO A 97 -13.44 -7.87 -16.12
C PRO A 97 -12.68 -9.13 -15.65
N ALA A 98 -12.69 -10.22 -16.41
CA ALA A 98 -11.96 -11.44 -16.07
C ALA A 98 -10.44 -11.23 -16.08
N ALA A 99 -9.90 -10.56 -17.10
CA ALA A 99 -8.47 -10.25 -17.19
C ALA A 99 -8.04 -9.20 -16.13
N CYS A 100 -8.95 -8.32 -15.74
CA CYS A 100 -8.74 -7.37 -14.65
C CYS A 100 -8.53 -8.08 -13.31
N TRP A 101 -9.43 -8.98 -12.94
CA TRP A 101 -9.33 -9.73 -11.70
C TRP A 101 -8.10 -10.64 -11.65
N ALA A 102 -7.86 -11.43 -12.70
CA ALA A 102 -6.69 -12.28 -12.79
C ALA A 102 -5.39 -11.47 -12.67
N GLY A 103 -5.31 -10.32 -13.36
CA GLY A 103 -4.15 -9.44 -13.30
C GLY A 103 -3.92 -8.82 -11.93
N LYS A 104 -4.99 -8.42 -11.22
CA LYS A 104 -4.92 -7.86 -9.86
C LYS A 104 -4.37 -8.88 -8.86
N PHE A 105 -4.92 -10.12 -8.86
CA PHE A 105 -4.46 -11.18 -7.97
C PHE A 105 -3.04 -11.66 -8.30
N LEU A 106 -2.71 -11.77 -9.58
CA LEU A 106 -1.35 -12.13 -10.01
C LEU A 106 -0.33 -11.07 -9.55
N LEU A 107 -0.65 -9.80 -9.76
CA LEU A 107 0.19 -8.68 -9.32
C LEU A 107 0.41 -8.72 -7.81
N PHE A 108 -0.67 -8.87 -7.04
CA PHE A 108 -0.60 -8.93 -5.58
C PHE A 108 0.29 -10.09 -5.09
N ASN A 109 0.03 -11.31 -5.56
CA ASN A 109 0.82 -12.47 -5.14
C ASN A 109 2.30 -12.35 -5.56
N ALA A 110 2.59 -11.86 -6.77
CA ALA A 110 3.96 -11.61 -7.22
C ALA A 110 4.66 -10.55 -6.34
N SER A 111 3.94 -9.48 -5.96
CA SER A 111 4.49 -8.42 -5.11
C SER A 111 4.76 -8.90 -3.68
N ILE A 112 3.88 -9.71 -3.12
CA ILE A 112 4.07 -10.31 -1.80
C ILE A 112 5.28 -11.25 -1.81
N LEU A 113 5.40 -12.12 -2.84
CA LEU A 113 6.58 -12.98 -3.00
C LEU A 113 7.87 -12.16 -3.11
N ALA A 114 7.87 -11.07 -3.87
CA ALA A 114 9.01 -10.18 -3.98
C ALA A 114 9.36 -9.48 -2.66
N ALA A 115 8.35 -9.07 -1.86
CA ALA A 115 8.55 -8.45 -0.56
C ALA A 115 9.18 -9.44 0.44
N TYR A 116 8.68 -10.67 0.52
CA TYR A 116 9.28 -11.69 1.38
C TYR A 116 10.66 -12.11 0.90
N ALA A 117 10.89 -12.19 -0.42
CA ALA A 117 12.24 -12.41 -0.96
C ALA A 117 13.20 -11.29 -0.54
N LEU A 118 12.75 -10.02 -0.57
CA LEU A 118 13.53 -8.88 -0.10
C LEU A 118 13.87 -9.01 1.39
N LEU A 119 12.90 -9.38 2.23
CA LEU A 119 13.12 -9.57 3.66
C LEU A 119 14.17 -10.66 3.95
N LEU A 120 14.08 -11.78 3.24
CA LEU A 120 14.99 -12.91 3.44
C LEU A 120 16.40 -12.63 2.92
N PHE A 121 16.52 -12.06 1.70
CA PHE A 121 17.83 -11.87 1.06
C PHE A 121 18.55 -10.60 1.50
N VAL A 122 17.82 -9.49 1.74
CA VAL A 122 18.42 -8.19 2.09
C VAL A 122 18.50 -8.00 3.59
N PHE A 123 17.42 -8.26 4.31
CA PHE A 123 17.36 -8.05 5.77
C PHE A 123 17.84 -9.27 6.57
N LYS A 124 18.05 -10.43 5.92
CA LYS A 124 18.51 -11.68 6.55
C LYS A 124 17.74 -12.01 7.83
N LEU A 125 16.43 -11.87 7.78
CA LEU A 125 15.55 -12.18 8.89
C LEU A 125 15.37 -13.71 8.98
N ASP A 126 16.37 -14.39 9.50
CA ASP A 126 16.38 -15.86 9.64
C ASP A 126 15.22 -16.36 10.50
N ALA A 127 14.74 -15.53 11.44
CA ALA A 127 13.55 -15.80 12.24
C ALA A 127 12.30 -16.07 11.38
N LEU A 128 12.12 -15.36 10.25
CA LEU A 128 11.01 -15.61 9.31
C LEU A 128 11.15 -16.99 8.62
N LEU A 129 12.38 -17.40 8.29
CA LEU A 129 12.63 -18.73 7.72
C LEU A 129 12.29 -19.83 8.70
N GLU A 130 12.68 -19.67 9.97
CA GLU A 130 12.34 -20.63 11.03
C GLU A 130 10.82 -20.69 11.24
N GLU A 131 10.13 -19.55 11.26
CA GLU A 131 8.69 -19.47 11.39
C GLU A 131 7.97 -20.15 10.22
N PHE A 132 8.36 -19.88 8.98
CA PHE A 132 7.78 -20.53 7.80
C PHE A 132 8.08 -22.03 7.73
N SER A 133 9.27 -22.45 8.15
CA SER A 133 9.65 -23.87 8.17
C SER A 133 8.89 -24.68 9.23
N ALA A 134 8.49 -24.02 10.32
CA ALA A 134 7.70 -24.61 11.39
C ALA A 134 6.19 -24.65 11.07
N MET A 135 5.74 -23.87 10.07
CA MET A 135 4.32 -23.81 9.69
C MET A 135 3.90 -25.06 8.92
N SER A 136 2.73 -25.60 9.28
CA SER A 136 2.09 -26.66 8.49
C SER A 136 1.62 -26.15 7.14
N ALA A 137 1.54 -27.01 6.12
CA ALA A 137 1.04 -26.66 4.79
C ALA A 137 -0.39 -26.07 4.84
N ILE A 138 -1.21 -26.48 5.81
CA ILE A 138 -2.56 -25.96 6.02
C ILE A 138 -2.52 -24.51 6.49
N LEU A 139 -1.61 -24.17 7.40
CA LEU A 139 -1.42 -22.79 7.88
C LEU A 139 -0.93 -21.87 6.77
N LEU A 140 0.03 -22.33 5.96
CA LEU A 140 0.54 -21.60 4.78
C LEU A 140 -0.58 -21.33 3.77
N ALA A 141 -1.40 -22.35 3.47
CA ALA A 141 -2.56 -22.18 2.58
C ALA A 141 -3.59 -21.17 3.16
N GLY A 142 -3.84 -21.24 4.47
CA GLY A 142 -4.71 -20.31 5.19
C GLY A 142 -4.20 -18.87 5.11
N LEU A 143 -2.90 -18.67 5.24
CA LEU A 143 -2.25 -17.35 5.16
C LEU A 143 -2.32 -16.77 3.75
N LEU A 144 -2.11 -17.58 2.71
CA LEU A 144 -2.29 -17.19 1.32
C LEU A 144 -3.75 -16.81 1.00
N LEU A 145 -4.70 -17.61 1.44
CA LEU A 145 -6.12 -17.32 1.25
C LEU A 145 -6.54 -16.07 2.01
N GLY A 146 -6.10 -15.92 3.25
CA GLY A 146 -6.35 -14.73 4.08
C GLY A 146 -5.78 -13.47 3.45
N GLY A 147 -4.53 -13.51 2.96
CA GLY A 147 -3.90 -12.39 2.25
C GLY A 147 -4.67 -11.97 0.99
N ASN A 148 -5.11 -12.94 0.19
CA ASN A 148 -5.92 -12.67 -1.00
C ASN A 148 -7.31 -12.09 -0.63
N LEU A 149 -7.92 -12.53 0.48
CA LEU A 149 -9.17 -11.97 0.97
C LEU A 149 -9.00 -10.52 1.45
N ILE A 150 -7.93 -10.24 2.19
CA ILE A 150 -7.58 -8.89 2.64
C ILE A 150 -7.35 -7.97 1.43
N PHE A 151 -6.63 -8.44 0.42
CA PHE A 151 -6.42 -7.70 -0.82
C PHE A 151 -7.73 -7.41 -1.56
N TRP A 152 -8.65 -8.39 -1.62
CA TRP A 152 -9.97 -8.18 -2.21
C TRP A 152 -10.78 -7.13 -1.45
N LEU A 153 -10.72 -7.13 -0.12
CA LEU A 153 -11.37 -6.11 0.72
C LEU A 153 -10.75 -4.73 0.49
N ASP A 154 -9.43 -4.63 0.37
CA ASP A 154 -8.71 -3.39 0.06
C ASP A 154 -9.12 -2.84 -1.33
N ASP A 155 -9.20 -3.70 -2.35
CA ASP A 155 -9.69 -3.30 -3.68
C ASP A 155 -11.11 -2.74 -3.63
N LYS A 156 -12.01 -3.39 -2.88
CA LYS A 156 -13.38 -2.91 -2.66
C LYS A 156 -13.44 -1.62 -1.84
N LEU A 157 -12.58 -1.48 -0.87
CA LEU A 157 -12.47 -0.25 -0.08
C LEU A 157 -12.03 0.92 -0.97
N LEU A 158 -11.01 0.73 -1.79
CA LEU A 158 -10.54 1.72 -2.77
C LEU A 158 -11.64 2.13 -3.75
N GLU A 159 -12.45 1.19 -4.25
CA GLU A 159 -13.59 1.50 -5.12
C GLU A 159 -14.60 2.47 -4.47
N ARG A 160 -14.82 2.36 -3.15
CA ARG A 160 -15.74 3.20 -2.39
C ARG A 160 -15.13 4.52 -1.93
N VAL A 161 -13.86 4.49 -1.59
CA VAL A 161 -13.14 5.63 -0.99
C VAL A 161 -12.66 6.61 -2.05
N THR A 162 -12.18 6.14 -3.20
CA THR A 162 -11.67 7.00 -4.28
C THR A 162 -12.68 8.08 -4.74
N PRO A 163 -13.97 7.76 -5.04
CA PRO A 163 -14.92 8.79 -5.45
C PRO A 163 -15.25 9.78 -4.33
N ARG A 164 -15.22 9.34 -3.06
CA ARG A 164 -15.42 10.23 -1.91
C ARG A 164 -14.28 11.21 -1.76
N PHE A 165 -13.04 10.75 -1.88
CA PHE A 165 -11.87 11.63 -1.90
C PHE A 165 -11.89 12.58 -3.08
N ALA A 166 -12.27 12.11 -4.27
CA ALA A 166 -12.43 12.99 -5.45
C ALA A 166 -13.44 14.12 -5.20
N ALA A 167 -14.57 13.80 -4.59
CA ALA A 167 -15.59 14.80 -4.23
C ALA A 167 -15.08 15.80 -3.17
N LEU A 168 -14.33 15.35 -2.17
CA LEU A 168 -13.71 16.20 -1.16
C LEU A 168 -12.66 17.11 -1.78
N CYS A 169 -11.78 16.57 -2.61
CA CYS A 169 -10.74 17.32 -3.32
C CYS A 169 -11.34 18.38 -4.24
N ALA A 170 -12.41 18.06 -4.97
CA ALA A 170 -13.12 19.01 -5.83
C ALA A 170 -13.76 20.17 -5.04
N ARG A 171 -14.29 19.89 -3.83
CA ARG A 171 -14.83 20.93 -2.94
C ARG A 171 -13.73 21.82 -2.39
N TRP A 172 -12.57 21.25 -2.10
CA TRP A 172 -11.43 21.99 -1.57
C TRP A 172 -10.79 22.90 -2.62
N ASP A 173 -10.74 22.43 -3.87
CA ASP A 173 -10.22 23.22 -5.01
C ASP A 173 -11.12 24.40 -5.39
N LYS A 174 -12.45 24.29 -5.14
CA LYS A 174 -13.40 25.38 -5.36
C LYS A 174 -13.36 26.50 -4.31
N LYS A 175 -12.80 26.23 -3.12
CA LYS A 175 -12.73 27.19 -2.00
C LYS A 175 -11.45 28.03 -1.99
N HIS A 176 -10.49 27.69 -2.83
CA HIS A 176 -9.15 28.29 -2.89
C HIS A 176 -8.70 28.53 -4.34
#